data_3e3faf156648f564827b66c4e1807ef1
#
_entry.id   3e3faf156648f564827b66c4e1807ef1
#
_cell.length_a   1.000
_cell.length_b   1.000
_cell.length_c   1.000
_cell.angle_alpha   90.00
_cell.angle_beta   90.00
_cell.angle_gamma   90.00
#
_symmetry.space_group_name_H-M   'P 1'
#
loop_
_entity.id
_entity.type
_entity.pdbx_description
1 polymer ?
#
loop_
_entity_poly.entity_id
_entity_poly.type
_entity_poly.pdbx_seq_one_letter_code
_entity_poly.pdbx_strand_id
1 'polypeptide(L)'
;MRAGAACSTRVRSTCPGRQPTDRFGAEQQPVLFEPTSRNRPRFGAVRFSGGFRRSAQQRQSTRLQHPLRSDRELGEWSATLQGGVARQEEHYRIDNYGPNSTALAAALADSNPATAYNVFGVAGSTPAATRARVAGWFGADGAFKAASAALRADGPLIALPAGLAKLAVGVEWRSERYSQTSASFLSGTQPTFTPTVYPGTREIAAAYAEARLPLVDEAMRVPGVRRLELSLAGRIERYSDVGTTSNPKLGLDWRPVSDIVVRASFGKSFRAPSFQDLRSGPTVTAYQPVVLPDPRSPSGSSTVLALLGNAPDMGPERATTWTAGFTYTPAIAPGLNVSTTFYDIEYKDRIANVNANAFNLLIERDVYRDVITENPPSSVVAGYYASPQLLNPSNIPASAITALVDLQNRNLSSVHQKGLDVDVGYRLALSAGDLVFGLTASKIFSVDQKVTSGSPVIDVVGTIGNPVDFRARGRALWANGPWSASAFVNYTADYQNQTVSPRQRVKAWTTVDAQLAYQVPATSPRFGGVRVALSANNLFDRAPPFVEQRTVLSAIGYDGEKADPTGRRLAIEVTKAW
;
A
#
# COMPACT_ATOMS: atom_id res chain seq x y z
N MET A 1 -2.99 -42.26 34.71
CA MET A 1 -3.12 -41.72 36.08
C MET A 1 -2.68 -40.26 36.05
N ARG A 2 -3.62 -39.38 36.43
CA ARG A 2 -3.49 -38.00 36.94
C ARG A 2 -2.47 -37.06 36.25
N ALA A 3 -2.88 -36.05 35.48
CA ALA A 3 -3.51 -34.78 35.90
C ALA A 3 -2.56 -33.80 36.59
N GLY A 4 -2.53 -32.60 36.09
CA GLY A 4 -2.18 -31.39 36.83
C GLY A 4 -1.18 -30.53 36.11
N ALA A 5 -1.56 -29.49 35.69
CA ALA A 5 -1.87 -28.16 36.16
C ALA A 5 -1.00 -27.10 35.45
N ALA A 6 -1.67 -26.07 34.98
CA ALA A 6 -1.12 -24.83 34.47
C ALA A 6 -0.24 -24.10 35.51
N CYS A 7 0.84 -23.49 35.06
CA CYS A 7 1.46 -22.39 35.79
C CYS A 7 1.93 -21.32 34.84
N SER A 8 1.26 -20.16 34.88
CA SER A 8 1.72 -18.91 34.32
C SER A 8 2.81 -18.35 35.24
N THR A 9 3.98 -18.10 34.73
CA THR A 9 5.00 -17.38 35.48
C THR A 9 5.55 -16.23 34.59
N ARG A 10 5.16 -15.01 34.95
CA ARG A 10 5.89 -13.79 34.59
C ARG A 10 7.25 -13.85 35.28
N VAL A 11 8.31 -13.82 34.53
CA VAL A 11 9.64 -13.52 35.07
C VAL A 11 10.09 -12.18 34.51
N ARG A 12 10.11 -11.17 35.37
CA ARG A 12 10.94 -9.98 35.21
C ARG A 12 12.36 -10.38 35.53
N SER A 13 13.29 -10.16 34.59
CA SER A 13 14.71 -10.13 34.91
C SER A 13 15.27 -8.75 34.56
N THR A 14 15.62 -8.04 35.61
CA THR A 14 16.50 -6.87 35.59
C THR A 14 17.91 -7.36 35.34
N CYS A 15 18.59 -6.79 34.35
CA CYS A 15 20.05 -6.86 34.22
C CYS A 15 20.65 -5.47 34.17
N PRO A 16 21.79 -5.25 34.85
CA PRO A 16 22.45 -3.94 34.94
C PRO A 16 23.36 -3.68 33.76
N GLY A 17 23.48 -2.41 33.44
CA GLY A 17 24.33 -1.62 32.62
C GLY A 17 25.50 -2.25 31.87
N ARG A 18 25.46 -2.09 30.53
CA ARG A 18 26.66 -1.89 29.71
C ARG A 18 26.41 -0.72 28.78
N GLN A 19 27.38 0.18 28.73
CA GLN A 19 27.41 1.34 27.85
C GLN A 19 27.36 0.93 26.37
N PRO A 20 26.74 1.73 25.49
CA PRO A 20 26.66 1.43 24.08
C PRO A 20 27.98 1.76 23.40
N THR A 21 28.66 0.77 22.89
CA THR A 21 29.66 0.94 21.84
C THR A 21 28.96 0.85 20.49
N ASP A 22 29.24 1.83 19.66
CA ASP A 22 28.87 2.03 18.28
C ASP A 22 28.56 0.76 17.48
N ARG A 23 27.30 0.61 17.05
CA ARG A 23 26.92 -0.15 15.87
C ARG A 23 25.92 0.66 15.04
N PHE A 24 26.44 1.53 14.21
CA PHE A 24 25.74 2.01 13.04
C PHE A 24 25.69 0.88 12.01
N GLY A 25 24.52 0.38 11.76
CA GLY A 25 24.24 -0.67 10.79
C GLY A 25 22.74 -0.89 10.64
N ALA A 26 21.98 0.19 10.41
CA ALA A 26 20.61 0.05 9.93
C ALA A 26 20.66 0.03 8.41
N GLU A 27 20.62 -1.17 7.82
CA GLU A 27 20.29 -1.35 6.41
C GLU A 27 18.89 -0.77 6.16
N GLN A 28 18.84 0.41 5.56
CA GLN A 28 17.63 0.87 4.91
C GLN A 28 17.47 0.06 3.62
N GLN A 29 16.64 -0.97 3.68
CA GLN A 29 16.09 -1.56 2.47
C GLN A 29 15.29 -0.46 1.75
N PRO A 30 15.40 -0.34 0.41
CA PRO A 30 14.51 0.52 -0.33
C PRO A 30 13.08 0.03 -0.08
N VAL A 31 12.27 0.89 0.53
CA VAL A 31 10.86 0.63 0.77
C VAL A 31 10.19 0.58 -0.60
N LEU A 32 9.99 -0.61 -1.12
CA LEU A 32 8.95 -0.86 -2.11
C LEU A 32 7.66 -0.35 -1.46
N PHE A 33 7.02 0.62 -2.07
CA PHE A 33 5.69 1.05 -1.68
C PHE A 33 4.72 -0.13 -1.85
N GLU A 34 4.61 -0.98 -0.83
CA GLU A 34 3.37 -1.69 -0.63
C GLU A 34 2.33 -0.63 -0.29
N PRO A 35 1.16 -0.62 -0.94
CA PRO A 35 0.03 0.15 -0.45
C PRO A 35 -0.38 -0.49 0.87
N THR A 36 0.26 -0.04 1.95
CA THR A 36 -0.15 -0.42 3.30
C THR A 36 -1.55 0.11 3.53
N SER A 37 -2.51 -0.80 3.56
CA SER A 37 -3.89 -0.57 3.98
C SER A 37 -4.01 -0.22 5.48
N ARG A 38 -3.07 0.58 5.99
CA ARG A 38 -3.05 1.04 7.37
C ARG A 38 -3.00 2.55 7.41
N ASN A 39 -4.10 3.17 7.05
CA ASN A 39 -4.60 4.45 7.56
C ASN A 39 -5.80 4.84 6.72
N ARG A 40 -6.93 4.13 6.92
CA ARG A 40 -8.20 4.76 6.58
C ARG A 40 -8.47 5.82 7.63
N PRO A 41 -8.56 7.11 7.27
CA PRO A 41 -9.04 8.12 8.19
C PRO A 41 -10.44 7.68 8.65
N ARG A 42 -10.72 7.84 9.94
CA ARG A 42 -12.09 7.78 10.46
C ARG A 42 -12.84 8.93 9.80
N PHE A 43 -13.57 8.64 8.74
CA PHE A 43 -14.45 9.64 8.13
C PHE A 43 -15.50 10.05 9.15
N GLY A 44 -15.43 11.29 9.58
CA GLY A 44 -16.54 11.95 10.23
C GLY A 44 -17.76 11.88 9.32
N ALA A 45 -18.92 11.59 9.89
CA ALA A 45 -20.16 11.39 9.17
C ALA A 45 -20.48 12.57 8.26
N VAL A 46 -20.33 12.39 6.94
CA VAL A 46 -20.90 13.31 5.94
C VAL A 46 -22.41 13.13 6.00
N ARG A 47 -23.13 14.17 6.40
CA ARG A 47 -24.58 14.19 6.35
C ARG A 47 -25.00 14.30 4.88
N PHE A 48 -25.41 13.20 4.30
CA PHE A 48 -26.25 13.26 3.11
C PHE A 48 -27.65 13.69 3.55
N SER A 49 -28.17 14.74 2.95
CA SER A 49 -29.58 15.14 3.05
C SER A 49 -30.44 14.13 2.26
N GLY A 50 -30.65 12.96 2.83
CA GLY A 50 -31.33 11.82 2.21
C GLY A 50 -31.11 10.55 3.01
N GLY A 51 -31.38 10.59 4.26
CA GLY A 51 -31.97 9.52 5.07
C GLY A 51 -31.13 8.35 5.53
N PHE A 52 -30.01 7.95 4.97
CA PHE A 52 -29.24 6.81 5.45
C PHE A 52 -27.95 7.26 6.13
N ARG A 53 -27.91 7.23 7.48
CA ARG A 53 -26.64 7.27 8.22
C ARG A 53 -25.97 5.91 8.04
N ARG A 54 -24.78 5.85 7.46
CA ARG A 54 -23.94 4.65 7.56
C ARG A 54 -23.61 4.42 9.03
N SER A 55 -24.26 3.44 9.65
CA SER A 55 -23.95 3.05 11.02
C SER A 55 -22.78 2.06 11.01
N ALA A 56 -22.10 1.99 12.12
CA ALA A 56 -20.84 1.34 12.44
C ALA A 56 -20.47 0.11 11.58
N GLN A 57 -19.31 0.16 10.96
CA GLN A 57 -18.61 -1.02 10.46
C GLN A 57 -18.19 -1.86 11.67
N GLN A 58 -18.88 -2.98 11.91
CA GLN A 58 -18.42 -3.98 12.87
C GLN A 58 -17.35 -4.83 12.18
N ARG A 59 -16.12 -4.76 12.68
CA ARG A 59 -15.00 -5.59 12.23
C ARG A 59 -14.46 -6.37 13.41
N GLN A 60 -14.47 -7.68 13.32
CA GLN A 60 -13.81 -8.57 14.27
C GLN A 60 -12.71 -9.32 13.52
N SER A 61 -11.54 -9.40 14.11
CA SER A 61 -10.41 -10.15 13.58
C SER A 61 -9.79 -10.98 14.71
N THR A 62 -9.71 -12.28 14.50
CA THR A 62 -9.05 -13.21 15.40
C THR A 62 -7.81 -13.75 14.70
N ARG A 63 -6.66 -13.66 15.34
CA ARG A 63 -5.39 -14.16 14.82
C ARG A 63 -4.77 -15.14 15.80
N LEU A 64 -4.50 -16.33 15.33
CA LEU A 64 -3.73 -17.36 16.06
C LEU A 64 -2.42 -17.61 15.30
N GLN A 65 -1.31 -17.63 16.02
CA GLN A 65 0.01 -17.92 15.47
C GLN A 65 0.78 -18.80 16.44
N HIS A 66 1.38 -19.86 15.94
CA HIS A 66 2.25 -20.76 16.69
C HIS A 66 3.60 -20.86 15.97
N PRO A 67 4.55 -19.95 16.24
CA PRO A 67 5.89 -20.02 15.70
C PRO A 67 6.73 -21.02 16.50
N LEU A 68 7.55 -21.78 15.79
CA LEU A 68 8.61 -22.63 16.34
C LEU A 68 9.94 -22.16 15.77
N ARG A 69 10.97 -22.10 16.60
CA ARG A 69 12.32 -21.72 16.16
C ARG A 69 13.35 -22.50 16.95
N SER A 70 14.35 -23.02 16.26
CA SER A 70 15.53 -23.64 16.84
C SER A 70 16.78 -23.09 16.15
N ASP A 71 17.73 -22.61 16.93
CA ASP A 71 19.01 -22.10 16.47
C ASP A 71 20.12 -23.07 16.93
N ARG A 72 21.09 -23.30 16.06
CA ARG A 72 22.26 -24.17 16.34
C ARG A 72 23.51 -23.52 15.76
N GLU A 73 24.56 -23.52 16.57
CA GLU A 73 25.90 -23.17 16.13
C GLU A 73 26.61 -24.43 15.67
N LEU A 74 27.19 -24.43 14.48
CA LEU A 74 27.92 -25.53 13.84
C LEU A 74 29.33 -25.02 13.49
N GLY A 75 30.21 -24.91 14.49
CA GLY A 75 31.48 -24.22 14.37
C GLY A 75 31.27 -22.72 14.17
N GLU A 76 31.78 -22.17 13.08
CA GLU A 76 31.57 -20.75 12.70
C GLU A 76 30.27 -20.50 11.92
N TRP A 77 29.49 -21.54 11.64
CA TRP A 77 28.20 -21.46 10.98
C TRP A 77 27.06 -21.45 11.99
N SER A 78 26.06 -20.63 11.71
CA SER A 78 24.79 -20.63 12.42
C SER A 78 23.71 -21.25 11.54
N ALA A 79 22.91 -22.15 12.08
CA ALA A 79 21.78 -22.76 11.40
C ALA A 79 20.50 -22.48 12.18
N THR A 80 19.44 -22.06 11.47
CA THR A 80 18.13 -21.79 12.05
C THR A 80 17.07 -22.62 11.34
N LEU A 81 16.33 -23.40 12.09
CA LEU A 81 15.10 -24.05 11.66
C LEU A 81 13.91 -23.26 12.19
N GLN A 82 13.00 -22.88 11.30
CA GLN A 82 11.77 -22.17 11.64
C GLN A 82 10.57 -22.92 11.08
N GLY A 83 9.47 -22.90 11.80
CA GLY A 83 8.20 -23.41 11.31
C GLY A 83 7.04 -22.74 12.03
N GLY A 84 5.87 -22.81 11.44
CA GLY A 84 4.70 -22.25 12.09
C GLY A 84 3.42 -22.48 11.32
N VAL A 85 2.32 -22.34 12.05
CA VAL A 85 0.97 -22.32 11.51
C VAL A 85 0.28 -21.02 11.93
N ALA A 86 -0.52 -20.47 11.03
CA ALA A 86 -1.29 -19.27 11.30
C ALA A 86 -2.72 -19.43 10.78
N ARG A 87 -3.67 -18.87 11.52
CA ARG A 87 -5.07 -18.73 11.11
C ARG A 87 -5.53 -17.34 11.46
N GLN A 88 -6.12 -16.67 10.48
CA GLN A 88 -6.78 -15.38 10.67
C GLN A 88 -8.20 -15.50 10.16
N GLU A 89 -9.14 -15.09 10.99
CA GLU A 89 -10.55 -14.98 10.64
C GLU A 89 -10.95 -13.51 10.69
N GLU A 90 -11.71 -13.10 9.73
CA GLU A 90 -12.21 -11.74 9.62
C GLU A 90 -13.69 -11.76 9.32
N HIS A 91 -14.43 -11.05 10.13
CA HIS A 91 -15.86 -10.84 9.96
C HIS A 91 -16.12 -9.34 9.89
N TYR A 92 -16.83 -8.88 8.86
CA TYR A 92 -17.28 -7.50 8.81
C TYR A 92 -18.72 -7.41 8.31
N ARG A 93 -19.43 -6.40 8.79
CA ARG A 93 -20.76 -6.03 8.36
C ARG A 93 -20.90 -4.52 8.32
N ILE A 94 -21.51 -4.02 7.25
CA ILE A 94 -21.82 -2.61 7.06
C ILE A 94 -23.35 -2.50 7.02
N ASP A 95 -23.93 -2.07 8.13
CA ASP A 95 -25.37 -1.81 8.20
C ASP A 95 -25.69 -0.51 7.44
N ASN A 96 -26.90 -0.43 6.89
CA ASN A 96 -27.34 0.70 6.05
C ASN A 96 -26.38 0.97 4.87
N TYR A 97 -25.82 -0.09 4.30
CA TYR A 97 -24.94 0.02 3.11
C TYR A 97 -25.69 0.61 1.91
N GLY A 98 -26.97 0.25 1.78
CA GLY A 98 -27.90 0.75 0.79
C GLY A 98 -29.32 0.26 1.12
N PRO A 99 -30.35 0.66 0.38
CA PRO A 99 -31.69 0.11 0.58
C PRO A 99 -31.78 -1.33 0.07
N ASN A 100 -32.58 -2.14 0.75
CA ASN A 100 -33.08 -3.40 0.19
C ASN A 100 -34.11 -3.06 -0.91
N SER A 101 -33.81 -3.40 -2.15
CA SER A 101 -34.61 -3.01 -3.32
C SER A 101 -36.04 -3.54 -3.28
N THR A 102 -36.26 -4.76 -2.79
CA THR A 102 -37.57 -5.37 -2.63
C THR A 102 -38.40 -4.65 -1.57
N ALA A 103 -37.80 -4.38 -0.41
CA ALA A 103 -38.48 -3.67 0.66
C ALA A 103 -38.73 -2.20 0.29
N LEU A 104 -37.80 -1.57 -0.44
CA LEU A 104 -37.96 -0.20 -0.93
C LEU A 104 -39.12 -0.12 -1.96
N ALA A 105 -39.15 -1.03 -2.94
CA ALA A 105 -40.23 -1.06 -3.92
C ALA A 105 -41.62 -1.22 -3.25
N ALA A 106 -41.73 -2.12 -2.27
CA ALA A 106 -42.94 -2.29 -1.48
C ALA A 106 -43.34 -1.04 -0.70
N ALA A 107 -42.36 -0.35 -0.11
CA ALA A 107 -42.59 0.89 0.67
C ALA A 107 -42.91 2.11 -0.22
N LEU A 108 -42.44 2.14 -1.47
CA LEU A 108 -42.80 3.15 -2.45
C LEU A 108 -44.21 2.96 -3.04
N ALA A 109 -44.67 1.70 -3.14
CA ALA A 109 -45.99 1.36 -3.59
C ALA A 109 -47.08 1.44 -2.48
N ASP A 110 -46.68 1.65 -1.24
CA ASP A 110 -47.57 1.72 -0.07
C ASP A 110 -48.33 3.07 -0.05
N SER A 111 -49.68 3.00 -0.05
CA SER A 111 -50.53 4.19 0.00
C SER A 111 -50.72 4.76 1.42
N ASN A 112 -50.29 4.03 2.47
CA ASN A 112 -50.43 4.48 3.84
C ASN A 112 -49.29 5.42 4.23
N PRO A 113 -49.52 6.72 4.52
CA PRO A 113 -48.47 7.67 4.89
C PRO A 113 -47.63 7.28 6.12
N ALA A 114 -48.21 6.44 7.02
CA ALA A 114 -47.50 5.99 8.23
C ALA A 114 -46.46 4.89 7.94
N THR A 115 -46.55 4.20 6.78
CA THR A 115 -45.68 3.08 6.41
C THR A 115 -45.03 3.24 5.04
N ALA A 116 -45.48 4.22 4.25
CA ALA A 116 -44.90 4.56 2.94
C ALA A 116 -43.49 5.17 3.05
N TYR A 117 -42.70 5.04 2.01
CA TYR A 117 -41.44 5.73 1.84
C TYR A 117 -41.66 7.07 1.12
N ASN A 118 -41.44 8.17 1.82
CA ASN A 118 -41.68 9.51 1.29
C ASN A 118 -40.44 10.04 0.55
N VAL A 119 -40.45 10.06 -0.79
CA VAL A 119 -39.37 10.57 -1.63
C VAL A 119 -39.41 12.08 -1.82
N PHE A 120 -40.54 12.74 -1.56
CA PHE A 120 -40.76 14.16 -1.79
C PHE A 120 -40.62 15.01 -0.51
N GLY A 121 -40.43 14.36 0.63
CA GLY A 121 -40.36 15.03 1.92
C GLY A 121 -38.94 15.47 2.28
N VAL A 122 -38.86 16.35 3.27
CA VAL A 122 -37.56 16.76 3.85
C VAL A 122 -36.90 15.57 4.59
N ALA A 123 -35.62 15.69 4.87
CA ALA A 123 -34.87 14.66 5.59
C ALA A 123 -35.60 14.30 6.91
N GLY A 124 -35.94 13.03 7.09
CA GLY A 124 -36.68 12.55 8.27
C GLY A 124 -38.19 12.42 8.11
N SER A 125 -38.77 12.85 7.00
CA SER A 125 -40.21 12.72 6.74
C SER A 125 -40.68 11.27 6.57
N THR A 126 -39.82 10.34 6.13
CA THR A 126 -40.12 8.91 6.14
C THR A 126 -40.08 8.37 7.56
N PRO A 127 -41.11 7.64 8.04
CA PRO A 127 -41.16 7.07 9.37
C PRO A 127 -39.93 6.21 9.69
N ALA A 128 -39.45 6.27 10.94
CA ALA A 128 -38.26 5.55 11.36
C ALA A 128 -38.38 4.02 11.15
N ALA A 129 -39.56 3.45 11.42
CA ALA A 129 -39.85 2.04 11.18
C ALA A 129 -39.75 1.66 9.69
N THR A 130 -40.24 2.53 8.80
CA THR A 130 -40.13 2.32 7.34
C THR A 130 -38.66 2.39 6.88
N ARG A 131 -37.90 3.38 7.37
CA ARG A 131 -36.45 3.45 7.08
C ARG A 131 -35.71 2.21 7.56
N ALA A 132 -36.02 1.69 8.76
CA ALA A 132 -35.41 0.47 9.28
C ALA A 132 -35.79 -0.76 8.43
N ARG A 133 -37.05 -0.85 7.97
CA ARG A 133 -37.53 -1.93 7.12
C ARG A 133 -36.85 -1.97 5.75
N VAL A 134 -36.59 -0.81 5.14
CA VAL A 134 -35.92 -0.70 3.83
C VAL A 134 -34.40 -0.69 3.93
N ALA A 135 -33.83 -0.67 5.12
CA ALA A 135 -32.40 -0.68 5.31
C ALA A 135 -31.80 -2.03 4.93
N GLY A 136 -30.89 -2.02 3.97
CA GLY A 136 -30.11 -3.19 3.60
C GLY A 136 -28.70 -3.13 4.22
N TRP A 137 -28.05 -4.28 4.21
CA TRP A 137 -26.69 -4.41 4.71
C TRP A 137 -25.85 -5.32 3.80
N PHE A 138 -24.54 -5.20 3.93
CA PHE A 138 -23.56 -6.03 3.26
C PHE A 138 -22.46 -6.44 4.25
N GLY A 139 -21.94 -7.65 4.11
CA GLY A 139 -20.87 -8.16 4.94
C GLY A 139 -20.10 -9.29 4.28
N ALA A 140 -19.05 -9.77 4.94
CA ALA A 140 -18.35 -10.97 4.54
C ALA A 140 -17.62 -11.61 5.74
N ASP A 141 -17.51 -12.93 5.66
CA ASP A 141 -16.70 -13.77 6.52
C ASP A 141 -15.54 -14.30 5.70
N GLY A 142 -14.32 -14.03 6.14
CA GLY A 142 -13.07 -14.46 5.51
C GLY A 142 -12.23 -15.30 6.47
N ALA A 143 -11.53 -16.30 5.94
CA ALA A 143 -10.55 -17.08 6.67
C ALA A 143 -9.28 -17.28 5.85
N PHE A 144 -8.14 -16.90 6.42
CA PHE A 144 -6.82 -17.16 5.88
C PHE A 144 -6.10 -18.18 6.78
N LYS A 145 -5.54 -19.22 6.17
CA LYS A 145 -4.74 -20.25 6.83
C LYS A 145 -3.38 -20.32 6.16
N ALA A 146 -2.32 -20.43 6.95
CA ALA A 146 -0.97 -20.62 6.45
C ALA A 146 -0.20 -21.62 7.31
N ALA A 147 0.68 -22.39 6.67
CA ALA A 147 1.70 -23.19 7.31
C ALA A 147 3.03 -22.89 6.62
N SER A 148 4.13 -22.90 7.36
CA SER A 148 5.46 -22.65 6.80
C SER A 148 6.53 -23.45 7.52
N ALA A 149 7.59 -23.80 6.78
CA ALA A 149 8.83 -24.35 7.29
C ALA A 149 9.99 -23.72 6.52
N ALA A 150 11.07 -23.37 7.23
CA ALA A 150 12.26 -22.79 6.63
C ALA A 150 13.51 -23.28 7.37
N LEU A 151 14.54 -23.58 6.60
CA LEU A 151 15.89 -23.86 7.09
C LEU A 151 16.83 -22.85 6.44
N ARG A 152 17.61 -22.16 7.26
CA ARG A 152 18.68 -21.28 6.80
C ARG A 152 19.97 -21.58 7.53
N ALA A 153 21.09 -21.31 6.86
CA ALA A 153 22.40 -21.34 7.47
C ALA A 153 23.23 -20.15 6.96
N ASP A 154 24.04 -19.59 7.84
CA ASP A 154 24.95 -18.51 7.49
C ASP A 154 26.28 -18.66 8.24
N GLY A 155 27.35 -18.25 7.56
CA GLY A 155 28.70 -18.36 8.11
C GLY A 155 29.80 -17.87 7.18
N PRO A 156 31.07 -18.01 7.56
CA PRO A 156 32.20 -17.70 6.70
C PRO A 156 32.28 -18.71 5.55
N LEU A 157 32.62 -18.20 4.34
CA LEU A 157 32.78 -19.02 3.13
C LEU A 157 34.27 -19.27 2.84
N ILE A 158 35.02 -18.20 2.62
CA ILE A 158 36.45 -18.22 2.30
C ILE A 158 37.12 -16.97 2.86
N ALA A 159 38.41 -17.06 3.18
CA ALA A 159 39.23 -15.92 3.51
C ALA A 159 39.69 -15.21 2.22
N LEU A 160 39.35 -13.93 2.08
CA LEU A 160 39.84 -13.04 1.05
C LEU A 160 40.89 -12.08 1.67
N PRO A 161 41.73 -11.43 0.86
CA PRO A 161 42.74 -10.50 1.37
C PRO A 161 42.14 -9.35 2.23
N ALA A 162 40.90 -8.94 1.95
CA ALA A 162 40.19 -7.88 2.67
C ALA A 162 39.26 -8.39 3.80
N GLY A 163 39.30 -9.66 4.14
CA GLY A 163 38.52 -10.26 5.22
C GLY A 163 37.73 -11.50 4.81
N LEU A 164 36.92 -12.02 5.71
CA LEU A 164 36.12 -13.21 5.45
C LEU A 164 34.93 -12.91 4.52
N ALA A 165 34.87 -13.60 3.40
CA ALA A 165 33.63 -13.68 2.62
C ALA A 165 32.60 -14.47 3.44
N LYS A 166 31.35 -13.99 3.47
CA LYS A 166 30.25 -14.61 4.17
C LYS A 166 29.21 -15.13 3.19
N LEU A 167 28.59 -16.25 3.55
CA LEU A 167 27.51 -16.85 2.75
C LEU A 167 26.32 -17.11 3.67
N ALA A 168 25.12 -16.79 3.19
CA ALA A 168 23.87 -17.25 3.73
C ALA A 168 23.11 -18.05 2.68
N VAL A 169 22.53 -19.18 3.05
CA VAL A 169 21.70 -20.01 2.20
C VAL A 169 20.44 -20.41 2.93
N GLY A 170 19.36 -20.63 2.19
CA GLY A 170 18.14 -21.12 2.82
C GLY A 170 17.17 -21.72 1.84
N VAL A 171 16.30 -22.55 2.40
CA VAL A 171 15.15 -23.13 1.72
C VAL A 171 13.90 -22.86 2.55
N GLU A 172 12.79 -22.68 1.87
CA GLU A 172 11.51 -22.37 2.49
C GLU A 172 10.38 -23.11 1.77
N TRP A 173 9.45 -23.61 2.54
CA TRP A 173 8.16 -24.11 2.06
C TRP A 173 7.05 -23.38 2.78
N ARG A 174 5.98 -23.00 2.05
CA ARG A 174 4.82 -22.34 2.59
C ARG A 174 3.55 -22.81 1.87
N SER A 175 2.51 -23.06 2.66
CA SER A 175 1.18 -23.39 2.18
C SER A 175 0.21 -22.31 2.65
N GLU A 176 -0.61 -21.80 1.73
CA GLU A 176 -1.57 -20.73 1.98
C GLU A 176 -2.94 -21.11 1.43
N ARG A 177 -3.99 -20.78 2.17
CA ARG A 177 -5.37 -20.97 1.73
C ARG A 177 -6.23 -19.80 2.20
N TYR A 178 -7.05 -19.29 1.31
CA TYR A 178 -8.03 -18.27 1.61
C TYR A 178 -9.43 -18.74 1.23
N SER A 179 -10.43 -18.37 2.05
CA SER A 179 -11.84 -18.57 1.76
C SER A 179 -12.63 -17.35 2.21
N GLN A 180 -13.70 -17.02 1.50
CA GLN A 180 -14.61 -15.92 1.84
C GLN A 180 -16.03 -16.28 1.46
N THR A 181 -16.99 -15.89 2.32
CA THR A 181 -18.41 -15.91 2.01
C THR A 181 -18.94 -14.49 2.17
N SER A 182 -19.48 -13.92 1.11
CA SER A 182 -20.16 -12.62 1.16
C SER A 182 -21.59 -12.82 1.61
N ALA A 183 -22.10 -11.90 2.41
CA ALA A 183 -23.46 -11.86 2.87
C ALA A 183 -24.11 -10.53 2.46
N SER A 184 -25.31 -10.57 1.90
CA SER A 184 -25.99 -9.37 1.41
C SER A 184 -27.49 -9.43 1.70
N PHE A 185 -28.03 -8.33 2.15
CA PHE A 185 -29.47 -8.09 2.29
C PHE A 185 -29.88 -6.81 1.55
N LEU A 186 -29.47 -6.70 0.29
CA LEU A 186 -29.78 -5.55 -0.58
C LEU A 186 -30.97 -5.83 -1.51
N SER A 187 -31.50 -7.05 -1.50
CA SER A 187 -32.69 -7.48 -2.24
C SER A 187 -33.32 -8.68 -1.55
N GLY A 188 -34.57 -9.01 -1.97
CA GLY A 188 -35.30 -10.15 -1.43
C GLY A 188 -35.79 -9.97 0.01
N THR A 189 -36.39 -11.03 0.57
CA THR A 189 -36.95 -11.07 1.92
C THR A 189 -36.02 -11.74 2.93
N GLN A 190 -34.94 -12.39 2.46
CA GLN A 190 -33.91 -13.05 3.27
C GLN A 190 -32.53 -12.64 2.78
N PRO A 191 -31.53 -12.62 3.68
CA PRO A 191 -30.16 -12.43 3.29
C PRO A 191 -29.66 -13.53 2.34
N THR A 192 -28.82 -13.16 1.38
CA THR A 192 -28.12 -14.08 0.51
C THR A 192 -26.69 -14.28 0.99
N PHE A 193 -26.23 -15.54 0.97
CA PHE A 193 -24.85 -15.91 1.31
C PHE A 193 -24.21 -16.50 0.06
N THR A 194 -23.13 -15.88 -0.40
CA THR A 194 -22.47 -16.28 -1.64
C THR A 194 -21.00 -16.58 -1.36
N PRO A 195 -20.58 -17.85 -1.39
CA PRO A 195 -19.17 -18.22 -1.34
C PRO A 195 -18.43 -17.64 -2.56
N THR A 196 -17.29 -17.02 -2.33
CA THR A 196 -16.40 -16.61 -3.41
C THR A 196 -15.46 -17.77 -3.74
N VAL A 197 -15.35 -18.08 -5.02
CA VAL A 197 -14.45 -19.13 -5.49
C VAL A 197 -13.03 -18.57 -5.54
N TYR A 198 -12.12 -19.23 -4.86
CA TYR A 198 -10.69 -18.96 -4.87
C TYR A 198 -9.95 -20.18 -5.43
N PRO A 199 -8.73 -20.02 -5.99
CA PRO A 199 -7.84 -21.14 -6.19
C PRO A 199 -7.69 -21.92 -4.89
N GLY A 200 -7.50 -23.20 -4.96
CA GLY A 200 -7.36 -24.06 -3.78
C GLY A 200 -6.24 -23.62 -2.82
N THR A 201 -5.45 -24.55 -2.35
CA THR A 201 -4.26 -24.26 -1.55
C THR A 201 -3.12 -23.85 -2.48
N ARG A 202 -2.49 -22.70 -2.20
CA ARG A 202 -1.26 -22.26 -2.85
C ARG A 202 -0.09 -22.85 -2.09
N GLU A 203 0.78 -23.55 -2.78
CA GLU A 203 2.05 -24.02 -2.25
C GLU A 203 3.21 -23.26 -2.88
N ILE A 204 4.19 -22.92 -2.06
CA ILE A 204 5.35 -22.12 -2.44
C ILE A 204 6.58 -22.85 -1.92
N ALA A 205 7.49 -23.18 -2.82
CA ALA A 205 8.83 -23.66 -2.48
C ALA A 205 9.85 -22.63 -2.94
N ALA A 206 10.81 -22.31 -2.07
CA ALA A 206 11.82 -21.31 -2.37
C ALA A 206 13.21 -21.79 -1.94
N ALA A 207 14.23 -21.34 -2.68
CA ALA A 207 15.63 -21.45 -2.30
C ALA A 207 16.33 -20.11 -2.57
N TYR A 208 17.28 -19.74 -1.72
CA TYR A 208 18.06 -18.53 -1.88
C TYR A 208 19.49 -18.71 -1.41
N ALA A 209 20.37 -17.88 -1.96
CA ALA A 209 21.73 -17.71 -1.52
C ALA A 209 22.10 -16.22 -1.53
N GLU A 210 22.88 -15.78 -0.57
CA GLU A 210 23.43 -14.44 -0.45
C GLU A 210 24.90 -14.52 -0.05
N ALA A 211 25.77 -13.85 -0.81
CA ALA A 211 27.19 -13.76 -0.55
C ALA A 211 27.61 -12.31 -0.32
N ARG A 212 28.49 -12.09 0.66
CA ARG A 212 29.09 -10.80 0.97
C ARG A 212 30.60 -10.92 0.86
N LEU A 213 31.18 -10.17 -0.09
CA LEU A 213 32.55 -10.29 -0.54
C LEU A 213 33.31 -8.99 -0.24
N PRO A 214 34.11 -8.90 0.85
CA PRO A 214 35.02 -7.79 1.08
C PRO A 214 36.18 -7.93 0.08
N LEU A 215 36.30 -6.99 -0.86
CA LEU A 215 37.31 -7.03 -1.93
C LEU A 215 38.53 -6.18 -1.60
N VAL A 216 38.32 -5.03 -0.94
CA VAL A 216 39.38 -4.12 -0.49
C VAL A 216 39.06 -3.64 0.91
N ASP A 217 40.05 -3.62 1.78
CA ASP A 217 39.98 -3.00 3.11
C ASP A 217 41.05 -1.87 3.28
N GLU A 218 40.95 -1.15 4.38
CA GLU A 218 41.83 0.00 4.63
C GLU A 218 43.33 -0.38 4.79
N ALA A 219 43.63 -1.62 5.20
CA ALA A 219 44.99 -2.11 5.39
C ALA A 219 45.73 -2.32 4.05
N MET A 220 44.98 -2.54 2.97
CA MET A 220 45.54 -2.75 1.62
C MET A 220 46.07 -1.45 0.98
N ARG A 221 45.71 -0.27 1.51
CA ARG A 221 46.16 1.06 1.08
C ARG A 221 46.02 1.32 -0.43
N VAL A 222 44.93 0.84 -1.05
CA VAL A 222 44.67 1.07 -2.47
C VAL A 222 44.23 2.52 -2.70
N PRO A 223 44.93 3.30 -3.53
CA PRO A 223 44.57 4.70 -3.79
C PRO A 223 43.12 4.81 -4.33
N GLY A 224 42.29 5.67 -3.74
CA GLY A 224 40.89 5.87 -4.12
C GLY A 224 39.94 4.74 -3.75
N VAL A 225 40.40 3.71 -3.02
CA VAL A 225 39.58 2.58 -2.59
C VAL A 225 39.97 2.19 -1.16
N ARG A 226 39.41 2.86 -0.16
CA ARG A 226 39.65 2.49 1.24
C ARG A 226 38.89 1.22 1.62
N ARG A 227 37.69 1.06 1.11
CA ARG A 227 36.89 -0.15 1.28
C ARG A 227 36.07 -0.40 0.04
N LEU A 228 36.01 -1.64 -0.40
CA LEU A 228 35.16 -2.10 -1.47
C LEU A 228 34.53 -3.44 -1.06
N GLU A 229 33.22 -3.48 -1.07
CA GLU A 229 32.46 -4.67 -0.74
C GLU A 229 31.39 -4.91 -1.81
N LEU A 230 31.25 -6.17 -2.25
CA LEU A 230 30.25 -6.62 -3.19
C LEU A 230 29.27 -7.55 -2.47
N SER A 231 27.99 -7.34 -2.67
CA SER A 231 26.93 -8.25 -2.24
C SER A 231 26.24 -8.87 -3.46
N LEU A 232 26.05 -10.19 -3.42
CA LEU A 232 25.41 -10.98 -4.47
C LEU A 232 24.30 -11.77 -3.81
N ALA A 233 23.08 -11.69 -4.33
CA ALA A 233 21.99 -12.51 -3.82
C ALA A 233 21.14 -13.04 -4.98
N GLY A 234 20.55 -14.19 -4.78
CA GLY A 234 19.59 -14.78 -5.70
C GLY A 234 18.56 -15.61 -4.95
N ARG A 235 17.31 -15.47 -5.36
CA ARG A 235 16.21 -16.27 -4.85
C ARG A 235 15.38 -16.81 -6.00
N ILE A 236 15.08 -18.09 -5.97
CA ILE A 236 14.16 -18.77 -6.86
C ILE A 236 12.96 -19.26 -6.07
N GLU A 237 11.77 -19.03 -6.58
CA GLU A 237 10.52 -19.46 -5.96
C GLU A 237 9.63 -20.15 -6.97
N ARG A 238 9.01 -21.24 -6.56
CA ARG A 238 8.00 -21.96 -7.33
C ARG A 238 6.67 -21.90 -6.62
N TYR A 239 5.70 -21.31 -7.27
CA TYR A 239 4.29 -21.24 -6.84
C TYR A 239 3.48 -22.30 -7.57
N SER A 240 2.56 -22.96 -6.89
CA SER A 240 1.70 -23.99 -7.50
C SER A 240 0.71 -23.43 -8.53
N ASP A 241 0.38 -22.13 -8.45
CA ASP A 241 -0.64 -21.47 -9.26
C ASP A 241 -0.09 -20.48 -10.31
N VAL A 242 1.08 -19.88 -10.09
CA VAL A 242 1.63 -18.85 -10.99
C VAL A 242 3.04 -19.14 -11.50
N GLY A 243 3.55 -20.36 -11.26
CA GLY A 243 4.82 -20.83 -11.82
C GLY A 243 6.06 -20.38 -11.05
N THR A 244 7.18 -20.28 -11.77
CA THR A 244 8.51 -20.05 -11.16
C THR A 244 8.99 -18.63 -11.42
N THR A 245 9.60 -18.02 -10.41
CA THR A 245 10.24 -16.71 -10.49
C THR A 245 11.70 -16.78 -10.02
N SER A 246 12.55 -15.90 -10.58
CA SER A 246 13.97 -15.78 -10.24
C SER A 246 14.32 -14.32 -10.02
N ASN A 247 14.91 -14.01 -8.87
CA ASN A 247 15.13 -12.66 -8.37
C ASN A 247 16.60 -12.46 -7.97
N PRO A 248 17.49 -12.10 -8.91
CA PRO A 248 18.86 -11.72 -8.61
C PRO A 248 18.92 -10.32 -7.99
N LYS A 249 19.90 -10.12 -7.11
CA LYS A 249 20.25 -8.81 -6.55
C LYS A 249 21.77 -8.66 -6.48
N LEU A 250 22.27 -7.50 -6.86
CA LEU A 250 23.66 -7.09 -6.78
C LEU A 250 23.74 -5.81 -5.96
N GLY A 251 24.77 -5.67 -5.14
CA GLY A 251 25.01 -4.45 -4.36
C GLY A 251 26.51 -4.16 -4.30
N LEU A 252 26.86 -2.89 -4.36
CA LEU A 252 28.21 -2.35 -4.23
C LEU A 252 28.22 -1.33 -3.10
N ASP A 253 29.17 -1.48 -2.17
CA ASP A 253 29.53 -0.48 -1.17
C ASP A 253 31.00 -0.11 -1.40
N TRP A 254 31.24 1.15 -1.79
CA TRP A 254 32.57 1.67 -2.10
C TRP A 254 32.86 2.91 -1.26
N ARG A 255 33.95 2.86 -0.54
CA ARG A 255 34.47 3.99 0.23
C ARG A 255 35.77 4.49 -0.40
N PRO A 256 35.72 5.50 -1.27
CA PRO A 256 36.94 6.05 -1.89
C PRO A 256 37.85 6.76 -0.88
N VAL A 257 37.25 7.50 0.03
CA VAL A 257 37.93 8.26 1.11
C VAL A 257 37.15 8.07 2.42
N SER A 258 37.70 8.57 3.55
CA SER A 258 37.07 8.44 4.88
C SER A 258 35.64 8.99 4.93
N ASP A 259 35.41 10.07 4.22
CA ASP A 259 34.25 10.93 4.37
C ASP A 259 33.10 10.56 3.40
N ILE A 260 33.35 9.69 2.41
CA ILE A 260 32.39 9.35 1.36
C ILE A 260 32.18 7.84 1.31
N VAL A 261 30.91 7.45 1.31
CA VAL A 261 30.47 6.08 0.99
C VAL A 261 29.55 6.14 -0.20
N VAL A 262 29.92 5.49 -1.29
CA VAL A 262 29.11 5.33 -2.51
C VAL A 262 28.44 3.96 -2.46
N ARG A 263 27.15 3.92 -2.75
CA ARG A 263 26.38 2.69 -2.84
C ARG A 263 25.68 2.61 -4.18
N ALA A 264 25.65 1.40 -4.76
CA ALA A 264 24.86 1.11 -5.92
C ALA A 264 24.18 -0.26 -5.74
N SER A 265 22.98 -0.40 -6.25
CA SER A 265 22.32 -1.71 -6.27
C SER A 265 21.51 -1.92 -7.54
N PHE A 266 21.40 -3.17 -7.91
CA PHE A 266 20.52 -3.69 -8.93
C PHE A 266 19.72 -4.85 -8.34
N GLY A 267 18.44 -4.94 -8.63
CA GLY A 267 17.62 -6.06 -8.18
C GLY A 267 16.41 -6.28 -9.06
N LYS A 268 16.03 -7.56 -9.19
CA LYS A 268 14.73 -7.96 -9.69
C LYS A 268 13.86 -8.42 -8.55
N SER A 269 12.58 -8.12 -8.63
CA SER A 269 11.57 -8.58 -7.68
C SER A 269 10.27 -8.88 -8.43
N PHE A 270 9.35 -9.58 -7.76
CA PHE A 270 8.04 -9.88 -8.31
C PHE A 270 6.98 -9.80 -7.22
N ARG A 271 5.72 -9.70 -7.64
CA ARG A 271 4.54 -9.89 -6.80
C ARG A 271 3.64 -10.95 -7.44
N ALA A 272 3.43 -12.06 -6.75
CA ALA A 272 2.41 -13.02 -7.18
C ALA A 272 1.02 -12.38 -7.07
N PRO A 273 0.06 -12.70 -7.97
CA PRO A 273 -1.31 -12.29 -7.81
C PRO A 273 -1.85 -12.67 -6.44
N SER A 274 -2.58 -11.76 -5.79
CA SER A 274 -3.23 -12.06 -4.53
C SER A 274 -4.40 -13.03 -4.72
N PHE A 275 -4.89 -13.65 -3.66
CA PHE A 275 -6.11 -14.46 -3.74
C PHE A 275 -7.30 -13.63 -4.26
N GLN A 276 -7.34 -12.32 -3.99
CA GLN A 276 -8.39 -11.44 -4.52
C GLN A 276 -8.29 -11.25 -6.04
N ASP A 277 -7.07 -11.21 -6.58
CA ASP A 277 -6.84 -11.12 -8.02
C ASP A 277 -7.26 -12.43 -8.72
N LEU A 278 -7.10 -13.58 -8.07
CA LEU A 278 -7.38 -14.91 -8.61
C LEU A 278 -8.80 -15.44 -8.32
N ARG A 279 -9.63 -14.64 -7.65
CA ARG A 279 -11.02 -15.04 -7.39
C ARG A 279 -11.81 -15.15 -8.69
N SER A 280 -12.70 -16.11 -8.75
CA SER A 280 -13.54 -16.41 -9.91
C SER A 280 -14.99 -16.70 -9.51
N GLY A 281 -15.80 -17.06 -10.48
CA GLY A 281 -17.19 -17.45 -10.29
C GLY A 281 -18.20 -16.35 -10.61
N PRO A 282 -19.51 -16.66 -10.52
CA PRO A 282 -20.58 -15.81 -11.06
C PRO A 282 -20.77 -14.48 -10.30
N THR A 283 -20.20 -14.34 -9.11
CA THR A 283 -20.23 -13.08 -8.34
C THR A 283 -19.05 -12.16 -8.67
N VAL A 284 -18.10 -12.63 -9.46
CA VAL A 284 -16.88 -11.89 -9.83
C VAL A 284 -16.83 -11.64 -11.33
N THR A 285 -17.07 -12.69 -12.13
CA THR A 285 -17.06 -12.61 -13.60
C THR A 285 -18.47 -12.32 -14.10
N ALA A 286 -18.59 -11.31 -14.94
CA ALA A 286 -19.85 -10.97 -15.58
C ALA A 286 -19.60 -10.51 -17.03
N TYR A 287 -20.59 -10.77 -17.89
CA TYR A 287 -20.64 -10.31 -19.27
C TYR A 287 -21.83 -9.39 -19.41
N GLN A 288 -21.61 -8.13 -19.79
CA GLN A 288 -22.67 -7.13 -19.79
C GLN A 288 -22.69 -6.36 -21.11
N PRO A 289 -23.80 -6.42 -21.87
CA PRO A 289 -24.03 -5.50 -22.97
C PRO A 289 -24.16 -4.08 -22.44
N VAL A 290 -23.34 -3.14 -22.96
CA VAL A 290 -23.36 -1.72 -22.58
C VAL A 290 -23.24 -0.85 -23.83
N VAL A 291 -23.80 0.37 -23.76
CA VAL A 291 -23.65 1.37 -24.82
C VAL A 291 -22.55 2.33 -24.43
N LEU A 292 -21.53 2.46 -25.29
CA LEU A 292 -20.40 3.37 -25.08
C LEU A 292 -20.38 4.46 -26.15
N PRO A 293 -19.92 5.68 -25.84
CA PRO A 293 -19.66 6.72 -26.82
C PRO A 293 -18.68 6.23 -27.89
N ASP A 294 -19.04 6.41 -29.15
CA ASP A 294 -18.26 5.95 -30.30
C ASP A 294 -18.30 6.97 -31.43
N PRO A 295 -17.23 7.77 -31.61
CA PRO A 295 -17.16 8.75 -32.71
C PRO A 295 -17.18 8.14 -34.11
N ARG A 296 -16.87 6.82 -34.25
CA ARG A 296 -16.90 6.12 -35.55
C ARG A 296 -18.29 5.61 -35.91
N SER A 297 -19.20 5.55 -34.93
CA SER A 297 -20.58 5.12 -35.17
C SER A 297 -21.44 6.28 -35.71
N PRO A 298 -22.27 6.06 -36.73
CA PRO A 298 -23.19 7.08 -37.23
C PRO A 298 -24.15 7.65 -36.16
N SER A 299 -24.48 6.82 -35.14
CA SER A 299 -25.33 7.22 -34.01
C SER A 299 -24.55 7.89 -32.88
N GLY A 300 -23.21 8.05 -32.98
CA GLY A 300 -22.35 8.57 -31.92
C GLY A 300 -22.10 7.59 -30.77
N SER A 301 -22.62 6.37 -30.87
CA SER A 301 -22.46 5.31 -29.84
C SER A 301 -22.47 3.92 -30.46
N SER A 302 -21.89 2.97 -29.76
CA SER A 302 -21.85 1.55 -30.13
C SER A 302 -22.23 0.67 -28.95
N THR A 303 -22.92 -0.43 -29.23
CA THR A 303 -23.24 -1.45 -28.23
C THR A 303 -22.11 -2.45 -28.19
N VAL A 304 -21.47 -2.60 -27.04
CA VAL A 304 -20.37 -3.54 -26.82
C VAL A 304 -20.73 -4.55 -25.75
N LEU A 305 -20.06 -5.70 -25.75
CA LEU A 305 -20.13 -6.64 -24.64
C LEU A 305 -18.91 -6.43 -23.74
N ALA A 306 -19.15 -5.91 -22.53
CA ALA A 306 -18.13 -5.73 -21.51
C ALA A 306 -17.87 -7.04 -20.76
N LEU A 307 -16.60 -7.44 -20.69
CA LEU A 307 -16.11 -8.57 -19.89
C LEU A 307 -15.60 -8.02 -18.56
N LEU A 308 -16.20 -8.41 -17.45
CA LEU A 308 -15.93 -7.89 -16.11
C LEU A 308 -15.36 -8.98 -15.21
N GLY A 309 -14.60 -8.60 -14.19
CA GLY A 309 -14.05 -9.50 -13.18
C GLY A 309 -12.55 -9.66 -13.23
N ASN A 310 -12.07 -10.89 -13.18
CA ASN A 310 -10.65 -11.23 -13.20
C ASN A 310 -10.35 -12.17 -14.36
N ALA A 311 -9.27 -11.91 -15.10
CA ALA A 311 -8.80 -12.82 -16.13
C ALA A 311 -8.25 -14.12 -15.49
N PRO A 312 -8.46 -15.28 -16.13
CA PRO A 312 -8.06 -16.56 -15.55
C PRO A 312 -6.57 -16.85 -15.63
N ASP A 313 -5.83 -16.13 -16.48
CA ASP A 313 -4.43 -16.35 -16.87
C ASP A 313 -3.45 -15.34 -16.24
N MET A 314 -3.82 -14.75 -15.09
CA MET A 314 -2.96 -13.77 -14.43
C MET A 314 -1.64 -14.37 -13.95
N GLY A 315 -0.54 -13.74 -14.37
CA GLY A 315 0.82 -14.05 -13.96
C GLY A 315 1.39 -13.08 -12.91
N PRO A 316 2.64 -13.30 -12.48
CA PRO A 316 3.33 -12.40 -11.56
C PRO A 316 3.61 -11.04 -12.19
N GLU A 317 3.43 -9.98 -11.41
CA GLU A 317 3.99 -8.66 -11.72
C GLU A 317 5.50 -8.67 -11.44
N ARG A 318 6.28 -7.90 -12.19
CA ARG A 318 7.74 -7.89 -12.11
C ARG A 318 8.27 -6.48 -11.98
N ALA A 319 9.29 -6.30 -11.14
CA ALA A 319 10.01 -5.05 -11.05
C ALA A 319 11.52 -5.25 -11.25
N THR A 320 12.12 -4.27 -11.92
CA THR A 320 13.57 -4.12 -12.01
C THR A 320 13.92 -2.78 -11.39
N THR A 321 14.84 -2.78 -10.43
CA THR A 321 15.22 -1.59 -9.67
C THR A 321 16.73 -1.37 -9.77
N TRP A 322 17.11 -0.14 -10.10
CA TRP A 322 18.47 0.38 -9.98
C TRP A 322 18.50 1.49 -8.95
N THR A 323 19.50 1.49 -8.10
CA THR A 323 19.78 2.61 -7.21
C THR A 323 21.26 2.95 -7.23
N ALA A 324 21.56 4.25 -7.13
CA ALA A 324 22.91 4.74 -6.92
C ALA A 324 22.86 5.97 -6.02
N GLY A 325 23.79 6.05 -5.08
CA GLY A 325 23.82 7.17 -4.14
C GLY A 325 25.11 7.26 -3.36
N PHE A 326 25.22 8.29 -2.56
CA PHE A 326 26.36 8.45 -1.66
C PHE A 326 25.92 8.99 -0.30
N THR A 327 26.76 8.73 0.70
CA THR A 327 26.72 9.39 2.00
C THR A 327 28.01 10.16 2.19
N TYR A 328 27.92 11.42 2.58
CA TYR A 328 29.04 12.32 2.85
C TYR A 328 29.00 12.80 4.30
N THR A 329 30.06 12.49 5.03
CA THR A 329 30.26 12.86 6.46
C THR A 329 31.61 13.54 6.62
N PRO A 330 31.75 14.84 6.27
CA PRO A 330 33.02 15.52 6.21
C PRO A 330 33.65 15.73 7.59
N ALA A 331 34.94 15.40 7.72
CA ALA A 331 35.71 15.67 8.92
C ALA A 331 35.84 17.18 9.22
N ILE A 332 35.82 18.04 8.18
CA ILE A 332 35.89 19.50 8.32
C ILE A 332 34.60 20.14 8.86
N ALA A 333 33.46 19.42 8.82
CA ALA A 333 32.20 19.87 9.39
C ALA A 333 31.58 18.75 10.26
N PRO A 334 32.13 18.52 11.47
CA PRO A 334 31.64 17.48 12.35
C PRO A 334 30.16 17.64 12.63
N GLY A 335 29.42 16.55 12.52
CA GLY A 335 27.94 16.55 12.70
C GLY A 335 27.14 16.75 11.42
N LEU A 336 27.77 17.09 10.28
CA LEU A 336 27.11 17.09 8.97
C LEU A 336 27.03 15.67 8.40
N ASN A 337 25.85 15.29 7.95
CA ASN A 337 25.60 14.08 7.17
C ASN A 337 24.73 14.45 5.97
N VAL A 338 25.18 14.11 4.77
CA VAL A 338 24.42 14.28 3.53
C VAL A 338 24.29 12.90 2.88
N SER A 339 23.10 12.46 2.63
CA SER A 339 22.82 11.23 1.90
C SER A 339 21.95 11.53 0.69
N THR A 340 22.30 10.94 -0.45
CA THR A 340 21.47 11.00 -1.66
C THR A 340 21.30 9.62 -2.23
N THR A 341 20.15 9.39 -2.86
CA THR A 341 19.87 8.14 -3.56
C THR A 341 19.05 8.45 -4.81
N PHE A 342 19.65 8.24 -5.97
CA PHE A 342 18.92 8.15 -7.23
C PHE A 342 18.32 6.76 -7.35
N TYR A 343 17.10 6.66 -7.88
CA TYR A 343 16.44 5.40 -8.17
C TYR A 343 15.77 5.42 -9.55
N ASP A 344 15.75 4.23 -10.17
CA ASP A 344 15.10 3.92 -11.43
C ASP A 344 14.38 2.58 -11.25
N ILE A 345 13.04 2.60 -11.32
CA ILE A 345 12.18 1.45 -11.03
C ILE A 345 11.27 1.21 -12.22
N GLU A 346 11.47 0.11 -12.91
CA GLU A 346 10.58 -0.36 -13.97
C GLU A 346 9.68 -1.48 -13.43
N TYR A 347 8.37 -1.28 -13.46
CA TYR A 347 7.36 -2.21 -12.98
C TYR A 347 6.47 -2.65 -14.14
N LYS A 348 6.55 -3.93 -14.52
CA LYS A 348 5.88 -4.54 -15.67
C LYS A 348 4.82 -5.55 -15.25
N ASP A 349 3.95 -5.89 -16.19
CA ASP A 349 2.90 -6.89 -16.02
C ASP A 349 1.99 -6.55 -14.83
N ARG A 350 1.80 -5.25 -14.53
CA ARG A 350 1.00 -4.79 -13.40
C ARG A 350 -0.46 -5.22 -13.59
N ILE A 351 -1.02 -5.86 -12.59
CA ILE A 351 -2.43 -6.25 -12.57
C ILE A 351 -3.28 -4.98 -12.42
N ALA A 352 -4.05 -4.70 -13.45
CA ALA A 352 -4.89 -3.53 -13.55
C ALA A 352 -6.10 -3.82 -14.45
N ASN A 353 -7.07 -2.91 -14.45
CA ASN A 353 -8.18 -2.87 -15.40
C ASN A 353 -8.35 -1.44 -15.93
N VAL A 354 -9.08 -1.31 -17.00
CA VAL A 354 -9.40 -0.03 -17.63
C VAL A 354 -10.82 0.47 -17.32
N ASN A 355 -11.49 -0.13 -16.34
CA ASN A 355 -12.90 0.14 -16.01
C ASN A 355 -13.18 1.61 -15.66
N ALA A 356 -12.23 2.28 -14.99
CA ALA A 356 -12.35 3.71 -14.68
C ALA A 356 -12.48 4.61 -15.92
N ASN A 357 -11.97 4.15 -17.08
CA ASN A 357 -11.97 4.85 -18.35
C ASN A 357 -12.93 4.22 -19.37
N ALA A 358 -13.89 3.39 -18.93
CA ALA A 358 -14.77 2.63 -19.81
C ALA A 358 -15.46 3.49 -20.88
N PHE A 359 -15.89 4.70 -20.54
CA PHE A 359 -16.55 5.63 -21.48
C PHE A 359 -15.61 6.21 -22.55
N ASN A 360 -14.30 6.15 -22.37
CA ASN A 360 -13.31 6.66 -23.34
C ASN A 360 -12.74 5.56 -24.24
N LEU A 361 -13.03 4.31 -24.00
CA LEU A 361 -12.40 3.17 -24.68
C LEU A 361 -12.56 3.25 -26.22
N LEU A 362 -13.78 3.52 -26.71
CA LEU A 362 -14.03 3.64 -28.14
C LEU A 362 -13.69 5.04 -28.71
N ILE A 363 -13.46 6.03 -27.85
CA ILE A 363 -12.97 7.35 -28.24
C ILE A 363 -11.46 7.30 -28.49
N GLU A 364 -10.73 6.63 -27.59
CA GLU A 364 -9.26 6.55 -27.59
C GLU A 364 -8.78 5.13 -27.95
N ARG A 365 -9.32 4.56 -29.04
CA ARG A 365 -9.09 3.16 -29.44
C ARG A 365 -7.62 2.78 -29.53
N ASP A 366 -6.76 3.68 -29.98
CA ASP A 366 -5.33 3.42 -30.12
C ASP A 366 -4.66 3.18 -28.76
N VAL A 367 -5.14 3.85 -27.72
CA VAL A 367 -4.69 3.67 -26.32
C VAL A 367 -5.17 2.33 -25.77
N TYR A 368 -6.39 1.93 -26.11
CA TYR A 368 -7.08 0.76 -25.52
C TYR A 368 -7.20 -0.43 -26.45
N ARG A 369 -6.48 -0.43 -27.61
CA ARG A 369 -6.60 -1.48 -28.64
C ARG A 369 -6.42 -2.90 -28.10
N ASP A 370 -5.60 -3.10 -27.05
CA ASP A 370 -5.30 -4.43 -26.50
C ASP A 370 -6.48 -5.00 -25.67
N VAL A 371 -7.47 -4.18 -25.36
CA VAL A 371 -8.67 -4.59 -24.62
C VAL A 371 -9.96 -4.46 -25.45
N ILE A 372 -9.86 -4.13 -26.74
CA ILE A 372 -10.98 -4.01 -27.66
C ILE A 372 -10.83 -5.05 -28.77
N THR A 373 -11.86 -5.88 -28.95
CA THR A 373 -11.98 -6.78 -30.11
C THR A 373 -13.12 -6.30 -30.97
N GLU A 374 -12.80 -5.65 -32.10
CA GLU A 374 -13.78 -5.16 -33.06
C GLU A 374 -14.39 -6.31 -33.85
N ASN A 375 -15.69 -6.20 -34.16
CA ASN A 375 -16.44 -7.14 -34.99
C ASN A 375 -16.23 -8.62 -34.60
N PRO A 376 -16.48 -8.99 -33.34
CA PRO A 376 -16.28 -10.36 -32.89
C PRO A 376 -17.17 -11.33 -33.68
N PRO A 377 -16.69 -12.56 -33.96
CA PRO A 377 -17.54 -13.58 -34.58
C PRO A 377 -18.83 -13.79 -33.82
N SER A 378 -19.97 -13.93 -34.52
CA SER A 378 -21.29 -14.13 -33.90
C SER A 378 -21.34 -15.36 -32.98
N SER A 379 -20.59 -16.40 -33.30
CA SER A 379 -20.45 -17.60 -32.46
C SER A 379 -19.80 -17.30 -31.11
N VAL A 380 -18.80 -16.38 -31.05
CA VAL A 380 -18.16 -15.95 -29.82
C VAL A 380 -19.13 -15.17 -28.95
N VAL A 381 -19.86 -14.22 -29.55
CA VAL A 381 -20.90 -13.45 -28.85
C VAL A 381 -22.00 -14.37 -28.33
N ALA A 382 -22.44 -15.30 -29.12
CA ALA A 382 -23.46 -16.30 -28.74
C ALA A 382 -23.01 -17.16 -27.54
N GLY A 383 -21.71 -17.51 -27.47
CA GLY A 383 -21.13 -18.22 -26.33
C GLY A 383 -21.23 -17.42 -25.02
N TYR A 384 -20.94 -16.12 -25.05
CA TYR A 384 -21.14 -15.25 -23.89
C TYR A 384 -22.61 -15.08 -23.51
N TYR A 385 -23.51 -15.02 -24.51
CA TYR A 385 -24.96 -14.91 -24.28
C TYR A 385 -25.59 -16.19 -23.71
N ALA A 386 -24.97 -17.34 -23.95
CA ALA A 386 -25.39 -18.62 -23.35
C ALA A 386 -24.83 -18.80 -21.91
N SER A 387 -23.95 -17.91 -21.46
CA SER A 387 -23.31 -18.03 -20.15
C SER A 387 -24.26 -17.64 -19.01
N PRO A 388 -24.23 -18.36 -17.87
CA PRO A 388 -24.98 -17.99 -16.66
C PRO A 388 -24.44 -16.67 -16.02
N GLN A 389 -23.28 -16.17 -16.44
CA GLN A 389 -22.71 -14.90 -16.01
C GLN A 389 -23.18 -13.70 -16.84
N LEU A 390 -24.06 -13.90 -17.82
CA LEU A 390 -24.64 -12.80 -18.60
C LEU A 390 -25.53 -11.92 -17.73
N LEU A 391 -25.20 -10.64 -17.67
CA LEU A 391 -26.01 -9.58 -17.04
C LEU A 391 -26.63 -8.71 -18.14
N ASN A 392 -27.83 -9.02 -18.58
CA ASN A 392 -28.52 -8.29 -19.66
C ASN A 392 -29.93 -7.82 -19.24
N PRO A 393 -30.02 -6.89 -18.26
CA PRO A 393 -31.31 -6.41 -17.76
C PRO A 393 -32.12 -5.61 -18.81
N SER A 394 -31.44 -5.08 -19.82
CA SER A 394 -32.06 -4.29 -20.92
C SER A 394 -32.45 -5.13 -22.12
N ASN A 395 -32.29 -6.46 -22.06
CA ASN A 395 -32.60 -7.41 -23.15
C ASN A 395 -32.00 -7.03 -24.51
N ILE A 396 -30.75 -6.53 -24.50
CA ILE A 396 -30.02 -6.19 -25.72
C ILE A 396 -29.72 -7.47 -26.51
N PRO A 397 -30.09 -7.57 -27.80
CA PRO A 397 -29.83 -8.79 -28.57
C PRO A 397 -28.35 -8.98 -28.91
N ALA A 398 -27.89 -10.21 -29.03
CA ALA A 398 -26.51 -10.55 -29.39
C ALA A 398 -26.08 -9.92 -30.73
N SER A 399 -27.01 -9.76 -31.68
CA SER A 399 -26.76 -9.14 -32.98
C SER A 399 -26.46 -7.64 -32.92
N ALA A 400 -26.73 -6.99 -31.80
CA ALA A 400 -26.40 -5.56 -31.60
C ALA A 400 -24.95 -5.35 -31.15
N ILE A 401 -24.24 -6.40 -30.77
CA ILE A 401 -22.86 -6.28 -30.27
C ILE A 401 -21.90 -6.03 -31.43
N THR A 402 -21.22 -4.90 -31.40
CA THR A 402 -20.25 -4.48 -32.42
C THR A 402 -18.80 -4.72 -32.01
N ALA A 403 -18.53 -4.80 -30.68
CA ALA A 403 -17.20 -5.10 -30.16
C ALA A 403 -17.29 -5.81 -28.80
N LEU A 404 -16.23 -6.54 -28.44
CA LEU A 404 -15.95 -6.98 -27.06
C LEU A 404 -15.02 -5.97 -26.41
N VAL A 405 -15.24 -5.66 -25.16
CA VAL A 405 -14.37 -4.79 -24.36
C VAL A 405 -13.99 -5.51 -23.07
N ASP A 406 -12.68 -5.81 -22.94
CA ASP A 406 -12.15 -6.51 -21.79
C ASP A 406 -11.83 -5.52 -20.66
N LEU A 407 -12.69 -5.47 -19.66
CA LEU A 407 -12.58 -4.66 -18.45
C LEU A 407 -12.09 -5.47 -17.24
N GLN A 408 -11.65 -6.71 -17.45
CA GLN A 408 -11.17 -7.59 -16.39
C GLN A 408 -9.84 -7.08 -15.80
N ASN A 409 -9.60 -7.38 -14.53
CA ASN A 409 -8.26 -7.30 -13.97
C ASN A 409 -7.36 -8.30 -14.67
N ARG A 410 -6.21 -7.86 -15.15
CA ARG A 410 -5.22 -8.69 -15.86
C ARG A 410 -3.84 -8.04 -15.84
N ASN A 411 -2.80 -8.77 -16.22
CA ASN A 411 -1.45 -8.21 -16.40
C ASN A 411 -1.46 -7.29 -17.63
N LEU A 412 -1.67 -6.00 -17.43
CA LEU A 412 -1.99 -5.07 -18.52
C LEU A 412 -1.03 -3.90 -18.60
N SER A 413 -0.65 -3.31 -17.47
CA SER A 413 0.00 -2.02 -17.42
C SER A 413 1.47 -2.09 -17.00
N SER A 414 2.21 -1.05 -17.30
CA SER A 414 3.56 -0.85 -16.77
C SER A 414 3.73 0.56 -16.21
N VAL A 415 4.63 0.69 -15.25
CA VAL A 415 5.02 1.97 -14.65
C VAL A 415 6.52 2.04 -14.58
N HIS A 416 7.11 3.15 -15.05
CA HIS A 416 8.53 3.42 -14.92
C HIS A 416 8.72 4.72 -14.17
N GLN A 417 9.33 4.65 -12.99
CA GLN A 417 9.53 5.79 -12.10
C GLN A 417 11.00 6.06 -11.86
N LYS A 418 11.39 7.33 -11.98
CA LYS A 418 12.74 7.82 -11.68
C LYS A 418 12.67 8.96 -10.68
N GLY A 419 13.65 8.99 -9.77
CA GLY A 419 13.69 10.06 -8.80
C GLY A 419 14.99 10.13 -8.01
N LEU A 420 15.05 11.14 -7.16
CA LEU A 420 16.18 11.43 -6.28
C LEU A 420 15.66 11.72 -4.89
N ASP A 421 16.16 10.98 -3.91
CA ASP A 421 15.97 11.25 -2.50
C ASP A 421 17.21 11.91 -1.91
N VAL A 422 16.99 12.90 -1.04
CA VAL A 422 18.05 13.64 -0.35
C VAL A 422 17.71 13.69 1.13
N ASP A 423 18.68 13.34 1.97
CA ASP A 423 18.62 13.54 3.43
C ASP A 423 19.86 14.30 3.89
N VAL A 424 19.62 15.41 4.57
CA VAL A 424 20.69 16.23 5.15
C VAL A 424 20.44 16.35 6.65
N GLY A 425 21.42 16.02 7.45
CA GLY A 425 21.42 16.21 8.90
C GLY A 425 22.62 17.04 9.33
N TYR A 426 22.41 17.97 10.26
CA TYR A 426 23.51 18.73 10.87
C TYR A 426 23.28 18.87 12.37
N ARG A 427 24.21 18.36 13.15
CA ARG A 427 24.20 18.49 14.61
C ARG A 427 25.23 19.50 15.06
N LEU A 428 24.77 20.45 15.85
CA LEU A 428 25.59 21.49 16.50
C LEU A 428 25.48 21.34 18.02
N ALA A 429 26.60 21.09 18.67
CA ALA A 429 26.69 21.13 20.13
C ALA A 429 27.06 22.56 20.55
N LEU A 430 26.15 23.24 21.23
CA LEU A 430 26.35 24.62 21.71
C LEU A 430 26.28 24.64 23.25
N SER A 431 26.80 25.68 23.87
CA SER A 431 26.64 25.91 25.31
C SER A 431 25.16 26.06 25.72
N ALA A 432 24.32 26.53 24.78
CA ALA A 432 22.88 26.67 24.94
C ALA A 432 22.10 25.39 24.62
N GLY A 433 22.76 24.22 24.49
CA GLY A 433 22.16 22.94 24.19
C GLY A 433 22.47 22.42 22.77
N ASP A 434 22.04 21.20 22.52
CA ASP A 434 22.20 20.54 21.22
C ASP A 434 21.14 21.01 20.23
N LEU A 435 21.58 21.44 19.06
CA LEU A 435 20.72 21.74 17.91
C LEU A 435 20.92 20.68 16.82
N VAL A 436 19.83 20.15 16.28
CA VAL A 436 19.85 19.24 15.13
C VAL A 436 18.94 19.80 14.04
N PHE A 437 19.53 20.15 12.92
CA PHE A 437 18.81 20.48 11.69
C PHE A 437 18.72 19.27 10.79
N GLY A 438 17.64 19.15 10.04
CA GLY A 438 17.49 18.10 9.03
C GLY A 438 16.61 18.55 7.89
N LEU A 439 16.89 18.03 6.72
CA LEU A 439 16.08 18.18 5.50
C LEU A 439 15.99 16.82 4.84
N THR A 440 14.76 16.34 4.67
CA THR A 440 14.46 15.18 3.83
C THR A 440 13.65 15.68 2.64
N ALA A 441 14.10 15.39 1.43
CA ALA A 441 13.44 15.81 0.21
C ALA A 441 13.41 14.67 -0.81
N SER A 442 12.35 14.60 -1.58
CA SER A 442 12.18 13.65 -2.68
C SER A 442 11.74 14.41 -3.93
N LYS A 443 12.49 14.24 -5.02
CA LYS A 443 12.16 14.72 -6.36
C LYS A 443 11.91 13.52 -7.26
N ILE A 444 10.70 13.41 -7.79
CA ILE A 444 10.34 12.43 -8.81
C ILE A 444 10.48 13.13 -10.16
N PHE A 445 11.29 12.57 -11.04
CA PHE A 445 11.57 13.15 -12.37
C PHE A 445 10.49 12.78 -13.36
N SER A 446 10.03 11.52 -13.34
CA SER A 446 8.92 11.03 -14.16
C SER A 446 8.22 9.85 -13.50
N VAL A 447 6.96 9.66 -13.83
CA VAL A 447 6.15 8.46 -13.59
C VAL A 447 5.49 8.11 -14.91
N ASP A 448 6.27 7.41 -15.76
CA ASP A 448 5.85 7.01 -17.09
C ASP A 448 4.94 5.79 -17.00
N GLN A 449 3.68 5.96 -17.34
CA GLN A 449 2.67 4.91 -17.28
C GLN A 449 2.24 4.50 -18.69
N LYS A 450 2.11 3.20 -18.91
CA LYS A 450 1.35 2.61 -20.01
C LYS A 450 0.09 1.95 -19.43
N VAL A 451 -1.04 2.26 -19.99
CA VAL A 451 -2.32 1.67 -19.58
C VAL A 451 -2.43 0.24 -20.08
N THR A 452 -1.97 0.00 -21.32
CA THR A 452 -1.85 -1.32 -21.96
C THR A 452 -0.47 -1.46 -22.56
N SER A 453 -0.08 -2.66 -22.99
CA SER A 453 1.22 -2.88 -23.62
C SER A 453 1.42 -2.04 -24.90
N GLY A 454 0.34 -1.84 -25.64
CA GLY A 454 0.32 -1.08 -26.91
C GLY A 454 0.04 0.41 -26.75
N SER A 455 -0.31 0.90 -25.54
CA SER A 455 -0.64 2.31 -25.36
C SER A 455 0.61 3.21 -25.37
N PRO A 456 0.47 4.49 -25.73
CA PRO A 456 1.56 5.46 -25.60
C PRO A 456 1.96 5.61 -24.13
N VAL A 457 3.21 6.00 -23.93
CA VAL A 457 3.71 6.37 -22.60
C VAL A 457 3.16 7.73 -22.21
N ILE A 458 2.61 7.84 -21.01
CA ILE A 458 2.11 9.09 -20.43
C ILE A 458 2.83 9.32 -19.11
N ASP A 459 3.51 10.46 -18.99
CA ASP A 459 4.04 10.90 -17.69
C ASP A 459 2.88 11.46 -16.86
N VAL A 460 2.64 10.80 -15.72
CA VAL A 460 1.54 11.14 -14.80
C VAL A 460 2.04 11.82 -13.51
N VAL A 461 3.35 12.13 -13.42
CA VAL A 461 3.89 12.81 -12.25
C VAL A 461 3.23 14.16 -12.04
N GLY A 462 2.97 14.55 -10.82
CA GLY A 462 2.33 15.82 -10.50
C GLY A 462 0.89 15.94 -11.01
N THR A 463 0.17 14.83 -11.11
CA THR A 463 -1.26 14.82 -11.43
C THR A 463 -2.10 14.27 -10.28
N ILE A 464 -3.41 14.52 -10.26
CA ILE A 464 -4.31 14.00 -9.22
C ILE A 464 -4.33 12.46 -9.24
N GLY A 465 -4.32 11.82 -8.07
CA GLY A 465 -4.24 10.36 -7.95
C GLY A 465 -2.83 9.78 -8.17
N ASN A 466 -1.83 10.62 -8.52
CA ASN A 466 -0.44 10.23 -8.72
C ASN A 466 0.50 11.03 -7.80
N PRO A 467 1.75 10.60 -7.59
CA PRO A 467 2.72 11.33 -6.77
C PRO A 467 2.96 12.76 -7.29
N VAL A 468 3.14 13.71 -6.37
CA VAL A 468 3.69 15.04 -6.74
C VAL A 468 5.17 14.90 -7.10
N ASP A 469 5.65 15.80 -7.93
CA ASP A 469 7.03 15.77 -8.39
C ASP A 469 8.05 16.13 -7.31
N PHE A 470 7.65 16.92 -6.27
CA PHE A 470 8.55 17.31 -5.19
C PHE A 470 7.84 17.38 -3.83
N ARG A 471 8.47 16.78 -2.82
CA ARG A 471 8.13 16.91 -1.40
C ARG A 471 9.37 17.17 -0.59
N ALA A 472 9.25 17.98 0.46
CA ALA A 472 10.32 18.23 1.39
C ALA A 472 9.82 18.38 2.83
N ARG A 473 10.64 17.94 3.80
CA ARG A 473 10.43 18.16 5.21
C ARG A 473 11.69 18.67 5.87
N GLY A 474 11.67 19.94 6.29
CA GLY A 474 12.68 20.52 7.16
C GLY A 474 12.35 20.25 8.62
N ARG A 475 13.38 20.02 9.44
CA ARG A 475 13.27 19.88 10.89
C ARG A 475 14.34 20.68 11.61
N ALA A 476 13.96 21.23 12.76
CA ALA A 476 14.90 21.80 13.75
C ALA A 476 14.53 21.21 15.12
N LEU A 477 15.50 20.60 15.78
CA LEU A 477 15.35 20.01 17.11
C LEU A 477 16.34 20.69 18.04
N TRP A 478 15.90 21.07 19.21
CA TRP A 478 16.74 21.65 20.25
C TRP A 478 16.53 20.92 21.57
N ALA A 479 17.61 20.67 22.29
CA ALA A 479 17.57 20.09 23.63
C ALA A 479 18.59 20.75 24.54
N ASN A 480 18.15 21.20 25.72
CA ASN A 480 19.01 21.76 26.74
C ASN A 480 18.46 21.37 28.13
N GLY A 481 19.23 20.54 28.83
CA GLY A 481 18.80 20.01 30.13
C GLY A 481 17.41 19.38 30.09
N PRO A 482 16.45 19.88 30.88
CA PRO A 482 15.09 19.33 30.91
C PRO A 482 14.21 19.80 29.74
N TRP A 483 14.65 20.77 28.96
CA TRP A 483 13.88 21.36 27.88
C TRP A 483 14.19 20.71 26.54
N SER A 484 13.16 20.50 25.71
CA SER A 484 13.32 20.16 24.32
C SER A 484 12.28 20.87 23.47
N ALA A 485 12.68 21.32 22.29
CA ALA A 485 11.80 21.93 21.31
C ALA A 485 12.01 21.28 19.94
N SER A 486 10.97 21.18 19.15
CA SER A 486 11.05 20.73 17.76
C SER A 486 10.13 21.56 16.87
N ALA A 487 10.60 21.82 15.66
CA ALA A 487 9.81 22.44 14.60
C ALA A 487 10.01 21.65 13.30
N PHE A 488 8.92 21.50 12.53
CA PHE A 488 8.93 20.85 11.24
C PHE A 488 8.22 21.74 10.22
N VAL A 489 8.80 21.86 9.04
CA VAL A 489 8.17 22.50 7.88
C VAL A 489 7.94 21.43 6.85
N ASN A 490 6.67 21.18 6.49
CA ASN A 490 6.28 20.20 5.49
C ASN A 490 5.87 20.94 4.22
N TYR A 491 6.45 20.57 3.09
CA TYR A 491 6.16 21.14 1.79
C TYR A 491 5.72 20.07 0.81
N THR A 492 4.62 20.30 0.11
CA THR A 492 4.12 19.51 -1.01
C THR A 492 3.99 20.44 -2.20
N ALA A 493 4.63 20.12 -3.32
CA ALA A 493 4.58 20.92 -4.54
C ALA A 493 3.18 20.99 -5.14
N ASP A 494 2.96 21.93 -6.04
CA ASP A 494 1.75 22.02 -6.82
C ASP A 494 1.62 20.87 -7.84
N TYR A 495 0.41 20.63 -8.30
CA TYR A 495 0.11 19.57 -9.24
C TYR A 495 -1.14 19.90 -10.08
N GLN A 496 -1.42 19.08 -11.07
CA GLN A 496 -2.52 19.28 -12.00
C GLN A 496 -3.69 18.34 -11.67
N ASN A 497 -4.89 18.90 -11.65
CA ASN A 497 -6.13 18.14 -11.70
C ASN A 497 -6.58 18.04 -13.16
N GLN A 498 -6.28 16.90 -13.78
CA GLN A 498 -6.64 16.59 -15.16
C GLN A 498 -8.05 16.02 -15.30
N THR A 499 -8.79 15.79 -14.19
CA THR A 499 -10.15 15.24 -14.22
C THR A 499 -11.23 16.27 -14.54
N VAL A 500 -10.83 17.53 -14.63
CA VAL A 500 -11.71 18.68 -14.96
C VAL A 500 -11.22 19.41 -16.23
N SER A 501 -12.14 20.08 -16.91
CA SER A 501 -11.81 20.89 -18.10
C SER A 501 -12.32 22.32 -17.88
N PRO A 502 -11.47 23.35 -18.05
CA PRO A 502 -10.02 23.27 -18.27
C PRO A 502 -9.30 22.64 -17.09
N ARG A 503 -8.08 22.10 -17.31
CA ARG A 503 -7.27 21.52 -16.24
C ARG A 503 -7.03 22.54 -15.13
N GLN A 504 -7.21 22.10 -13.86
CA GLN A 504 -7.01 22.96 -12.70
C GLN A 504 -5.60 22.77 -12.13
N ARG A 505 -4.86 23.86 -11.93
CA ARG A 505 -3.63 23.82 -11.11
C ARG A 505 -3.99 23.86 -9.64
N VAL A 506 -3.60 22.82 -8.90
CA VAL A 506 -3.71 22.74 -7.44
C VAL A 506 -2.45 23.33 -6.83
N LYS A 507 -2.60 24.34 -5.97
CA LYS A 507 -1.46 25.08 -5.39
C LYS A 507 -0.63 24.21 -4.45
N ALA A 508 0.65 24.53 -4.32
CA ALA A 508 1.53 23.96 -3.32
C ALA A 508 0.98 24.19 -1.90
N TRP A 509 1.28 23.26 -1.01
CA TRP A 509 0.82 23.29 0.38
C TRP A 509 1.99 23.17 1.36
N THR A 510 2.02 24.12 2.32
CA THR A 510 3.07 24.16 3.34
C THR A 510 2.43 24.23 4.72
N THR A 511 2.83 23.34 5.62
CA THR A 511 2.43 23.37 7.03
C THR A 511 3.64 23.41 7.95
N VAL A 512 3.43 23.94 9.14
CA VAL A 512 4.44 23.97 10.20
C VAL A 512 3.88 23.28 11.42
N ASP A 513 4.67 22.34 11.96
CA ASP A 513 4.37 21.67 13.23
C ASP A 513 5.39 22.08 14.26
N ALA A 514 5.02 22.23 15.52
CA ALA A 514 5.91 22.58 16.61
C ALA A 514 5.57 21.81 17.88
N GLN A 515 6.61 21.53 18.67
CA GLN A 515 6.44 20.97 20.02
C GLN A 515 7.45 21.61 20.98
N LEU A 516 7.01 21.89 22.20
CA LEU A 516 7.85 22.25 23.33
C LEU A 516 7.59 21.24 24.45
N ALA A 517 8.64 20.68 25.03
CA ALA A 517 8.49 19.73 26.12
C ALA A 517 9.46 20.02 27.27
N TYR A 518 9.00 19.69 28.48
CA TYR A 518 9.77 19.77 29.71
C TYR A 518 9.78 18.41 30.41
N GLN A 519 10.97 17.89 30.68
CA GLN A 519 11.18 16.64 31.42
C GLN A 519 11.58 16.99 32.85
N VAL A 520 10.71 16.70 33.83
CA VAL A 520 11.04 16.89 35.23
C VAL A 520 12.23 15.99 35.61
N PRO A 521 13.29 16.54 36.19
CA PRO A 521 14.46 15.75 36.59
C PRO A 521 14.07 14.57 37.50
N ALA A 522 14.70 13.43 37.31
CA ALA A 522 14.42 12.21 38.09
C ALA A 522 14.66 12.39 39.60
N THR A 523 15.48 13.36 39.98
CA THR A 523 15.77 13.74 41.39
C THR A 523 14.60 14.43 42.10
N SER A 524 13.55 14.84 41.36
CA SER A 524 12.35 15.46 42.00
C SER A 524 11.57 14.40 42.79
N PRO A 525 11.33 14.61 44.13
CA PRO A 525 10.72 13.58 44.97
C PRO A 525 9.29 13.19 44.59
N ARG A 526 8.52 14.12 43.99
CA ARG A 526 7.09 13.92 43.68
C ARG A 526 6.81 13.74 42.20
N PHE A 527 7.56 14.43 41.33
CA PHE A 527 7.29 14.52 39.90
C PHE A 527 8.44 14.00 39.02
N GLY A 528 9.45 13.40 39.66
CA GLY A 528 10.56 12.80 38.89
C GLY A 528 10.07 11.87 37.80
N GLY A 529 10.63 11.96 36.59
CA GLY A 529 10.24 11.18 35.44
C GLY A 529 8.96 11.65 34.71
N VAL A 530 8.30 12.73 35.18
CA VAL A 530 7.18 13.34 34.46
C VAL A 530 7.69 14.17 33.29
N ARG A 531 7.11 13.95 32.11
CA ARG A 531 7.32 14.78 30.92
C ARG A 531 6.01 15.43 30.53
N VAL A 532 6.04 16.74 30.31
CA VAL A 532 4.91 17.52 29.77
C VAL A 532 5.32 18.04 28.39
N ALA A 533 4.51 17.80 27.38
CA ALA A 533 4.72 18.29 26.02
C ALA A 533 3.50 19.06 25.52
N LEU A 534 3.73 20.22 24.94
CA LEU A 534 2.76 20.99 24.17
C LEU A 534 3.07 20.83 22.70
N SER A 535 2.10 20.40 21.92
CA SER A 535 2.26 20.19 20.48
C SER A 535 1.23 21.00 19.71
N ALA A 536 1.66 21.55 18.58
CA ALA A 536 0.80 22.20 17.60
C ALA A 536 1.08 21.61 16.23
N ASN A 537 0.13 20.88 15.66
CA ASN A 537 0.19 20.45 14.27
C ASN A 537 -0.52 21.50 13.41
N ASN A 538 0.05 21.79 12.23
CA ASN A 538 -0.42 22.87 11.36
C ASN A 538 -0.60 24.19 12.16
N LEU A 539 0.48 24.65 12.78
CA LEU A 539 0.51 25.80 13.69
C LEU A 539 -0.18 27.05 13.14
N PHE A 540 -0.08 27.29 11.84
CA PHE A 540 -0.64 28.46 11.16
C PHE A 540 -2.03 28.22 10.58
N ASP A 541 -2.69 27.10 10.91
CA ASP A 541 -4.04 26.75 10.46
C ASP A 541 -4.21 26.81 8.93
N ARG A 542 -3.21 26.32 8.20
CA ARG A 542 -3.21 26.37 6.74
C ARG A 542 -4.21 25.37 6.17
N ALA A 543 -5.27 25.87 5.53
CA ALA A 543 -6.25 25.03 4.87
C ALA A 543 -5.66 24.29 3.66
N PRO A 544 -6.14 23.07 3.33
CA PRO A 544 -5.81 22.39 2.09
C PRO A 544 -6.09 23.25 0.85
N PRO A 545 -5.30 23.11 -0.23
CA PRO A 545 -5.63 23.72 -1.50
C PRO A 545 -6.97 23.20 -2.03
N PHE A 546 -7.75 24.10 -2.63
CA PHE A 546 -9.01 23.71 -3.25
C PHE A 546 -8.76 22.81 -4.47
N VAL A 547 -9.51 21.69 -4.55
CA VAL A 547 -9.55 20.77 -5.68
C VAL A 547 -10.98 20.61 -6.14
N GLU A 548 -11.23 20.97 -7.40
CA GLU A 548 -12.53 20.74 -8.01
C GLU A 548 -12.76 19.25 -8.24
N GLN A 549 -13.84 18.72 -7.69
CA GLN A 549 -14.23 17.33 -7.86
C GLN A 549 -15.66 17.30 -8.39
N ARG A 550 -15.85 16.62 -9.52
CA ARG A 550 -17.16 16.54 -10.19
C ARG A 550 -17.91 15.24 -9.92
N THR A 551 -17.40 14.37 -9.06
CA THR A 551 -18.08 13.12 -8.74
C THR A 551 -19.03 13.30 -7.57
N VAL A 552 -20.26 12.80 -7.70
CA VAL A 552 -21.33 12.88 -6.71
C VAL A 552 -20.94 12.28 -5.33
N LEU A 553 -19.94 11.40 -5.31
CA LEU A 553 -19.51 10.67 -4.11
C LEU A 553 -18.36 11.31 -3.35
N SER A 554 -17.68 12.34 -3.88
CA SER A 554 -16.43 12.86 -3.33
C SER A 554 -16.24 14.38 -3.48
N ALA A 555 -17.31 15.16 -3.53
CA ALA A 555 -17.24 16.63 -3.63
C ALA A 555 -16.79 17.26 -2.30
N ILE A 556 -15.57 16.91 -1.82
CA ILE A 556 -15.02 17.38 -0.55
C ILE A 556 -14.18 18.65 -0.68
N GLY A 557 -13.87 19.08 -1.92
CA GLY A 557 -13.17 20.34 -2.20
C GLY A 557 -11.66 20.33 -1.93
N TYR A 558 -11.06 19.17 -1.64
CA TYR A 558 -9.61 19.00 -1.45
C TYR A 558 -9.19 17.57 -1.80
N ASP A 559 -7.88 17.37 -1.98
CA ASP A 559 -7.28 16.04 -2.22
C ASP A 559 -6.84 15.42 -0.88
N GLY A 560 -7.62 14.45 -0.39
CA GLY A 560 -7.36 13.78 0.89
C GLY A 560 -6.13 12.87 0.91
N GLU A 561 -5.52 12.56 -0.26
CA GLU A 561 -4.27 11.81 -0.34
C GLU A 561 -3.04 12.71 -0.08
N LYS A 562 -3.16 14.00 -0.36
CA LYS A 562 -2.05 14.94 -0.31
C LYS A 562 -2.14 15.97 0.80
N ALA A 563 -3.34 16.21 1.36
CA ALA A 563 -3.58 17.25 2.35
C ALA A 563 -4.52 16.81 3.47
N ASP A 564 -4.19 17.18 4.72
CA ASP A 564 -5.00 16.91 5.91
C ASP A 564 -5.96 18.11 6.16
N PRO A 565 -7.29 17.90 6.14
CA PRO A 565 -8.27 18.96 6.30
C PRO A 565 -8.54 19.35 7.77
N THR A 566 -7.91 18.66 8.73
CA THR A 566 -8.26 18.84 10.15
C THR A 566 -7.87 20.20 10.73
N GLY A 567 -7.12 21.03 9.97
CA GLY A 567 -6.66 22.34 10.41
C GLY A 567 -5.65 22.25 11.56
N ARG A 568 -5.53 23.33 12.35
CA ARG A 568 -4.62 23.38 13.50
C ARG A 568 -5.13 22.47 14.63
N ARG A 569 -4.23 21.60 15.10
CA ARG A 569 -4.48 20.74 16.27
C ARG A 569 -3.50 21.07 17.37
N LEU A 570 -4.02 21.39 18.55
CA LEU A 570 -3.23 21.59 19.76
C LEU A 570 -3.40 20.38 20.68
N ALA A 571 -2.30 19.89 21.25
CA ALA A 571 -2.32 18.77 22.18
C ALA A 571 -1.39 19.02 23.37
N ILE A 572 -1.81 18.56 24.54
CA ILE A 572 -0.99 18.47 25.74
C ILE A 572 -0.82 16.99 26.05
N GLU A 573 0.41 16.54 26.18
CA GLU A 573 0.75 15.18 26.56
C GLU A 573 1.49 15.20 27.89
N VAL A 574 1.06 14.37 28.82
CA VAL A 574 1.74 14.15 30.10
C VAL A 574 2.07 12.67 30.21
N THR A 575 3.36 12.37 30.32
CA THR A 575 3.84 10.99 30.50
C THR A 575 4.65 10.90 31.78
N LYS A 576 4.61 9.75 32.45
CA LYS A 576 5.45 9.46 33.62
C LYS A 576 6.16 8.12 33.42
N ALA A 577 7.49 8.16 33.51
CA ALA A 577 8.32 6.97 33.64
C ALA A 577 8.50 6.66 35.14
N TRP A 578 8.30 5.38 35.51
CA TRP A 578 8.38 4.88 36.89
C TRP A 578 9.71 4.18 37.11
#